data_ed9d8b851746d94a9333788315c23371
#
_entry.id   ed9d8b851746d94a9333788315c23371
#
_cell.length_a   1.000
_cell.length_b   1.000
_cell.length_c   1.000
_cell.angle_alpha   90.00
_cell.angle_beta   90.00
_cell.angle_gamma   90.00
#
_symmetry.space_group_name_H-M   'P 1'
#
loop_
_entity.id
_entity.type
_entity.pdbx_description
1 polymer ?
#
loop_
_entity_poly.entity_id
_entity_poly.type
_entity_poly.pdbx_seq_one_letter_code
_entity_poly.pdbx_strand_id
1 'polypeptide(L)'
;MKKIPMILLAMFTLSGCDRQEMIYSFNHVEEASVDNEVENTESVDNIQAETEQAVDITTEEPEISDVYSGPTVTLAMVGDVLLHTPVEESCQAEDGSYDFSSLFANVKDEVQAADIAIVNQEVIIGGEELGVSGYPSFNAPYEVADALAETGFDVILHGTNHAMDQGKKGITNCLSNWEKKYPDIKILGINKSQDAQDSITVLEQNGIKIAVLNYTYGLNGIALPSDMPYAVNLLDEEKVKADIASAKEQSDFVIVCPHWGTEY
;
A
#
# COMPACT_ATOMS: atom_id res chain seq x y z
N MET A 1 -2.72 -20.77 -22.84
CA MET A 1 -2.58 -20.08 -21.56
C MET A 1 -3.93 -19.42 -21.28
N LYS A 2 -4.68 -19.91 -20.31
CA LYS A 2 -5.99 -19.34 -19.95
C LYS A 2 -5.74 -18.11 -19.07
N LYS A 3 -6.20 -16.93 -19.51
CA LYS A 3 -6.16 -15.71 -18.69
C LYS A 3 -7.12 -15.87 -17.53
N ILE A 4 -6.63 -15.74 -16.31
CA ILE A 4 -7.43 -15.74 -15.08
C ILE A 4 -8.04 -14.34 -14.96
N PRO A 5 -9.36 -14.17 -14.88
CA PRO A 5 -9.96 -12.88 -14.59
C PRO A 5 -9.66 -12.49 -13.13
N MET A 6 -9.13 -11.30 -12.94
CA MET A 6 -8.78 -10.72 -11.64
C MET A 6 -9.97 -9.94 -11.09
N ILE A 7 -10.39 -10.26 -9.87
CA ILE A 7 -11.31 -9.43 -9.09
C ILE A 7 -10.46 -8.77 -8.00
N LEU A 8 -10.26 -7.45 -8.12
CA LEU A 8 -9.61 -6.63 -7.09
C LEU A 8 -10.71 -6.02 -6.23
N LEU A 9 -10.83 -6.44 -4.98
CA LEU A 9 -11.66 -5.77 -3.97
C LEU A 9 -10.75 -4.82 -3.18
N ALA A 10 -10.80 -3.54 -3.48
CA ALA A 10 -10.09 -2.52 -2.70
C ALA A 10 -11.06 -1.95 -1.66
N MET A 11 -10.83 -2.23 -0.37
CA MET A 11 -11.55 -1.56 0.71
C MET A 11 -10.84 -0.25 1.05
N PHE A 12 -11.47 0.88 0.73
CA PHE A 12 -11.07 2.19 1.24
C PHE A 12 -11.93 2.53 2.44
N THR A 13 -11.35 2.65 3.64
CA THR A 13 -12.05 3.24 4.78
C THR A 13 -11.82 4.74 4.78
N LEU A 14 -12.79 5.50 4.26
CA LEU A 14 -12.90 6.93 4.54
C LEU A 14 -13.66 7.08 5.86
N SER A 15 -13.10 7.75 6.82
CA SER A 15 -13.78 8.12 8.06
C SER A 15 -14.86 9.16 7.76
N GLY A 16 -16.12 8.78 7.94
CA GLY A 16 -17.28 9.67 7.90
C GLY A 16 -18.44 9.14 7.07
N CYS A 17 -19.45 8.62 7.75
CA CYS A 17 -20.83 8.32 7.33
C CYS A 17 -21.09 7.83 5.89
N ASP A 18 -21.68 6.67 5.87
CA ASP A 18 -22.34 5.92 4.80
C ASP A 18 -21.50 4.83 4.12
N ARG A 19 -21.87 3.59 4.50
CA ARG A 19 -21.45 2.38 3.78
C ARG A 19 -22.13 2.37 2.40
N GLN A 20 -21.38 2.67 1.35
CA GLN A 20 -21.70 2.23 0.00
C GLN A 20 -20.55 1.34 -0.49
N GLU A 21 -20.88 0.08 -0.75
CA GLU A 21 -19.97 -0.85 -1.44
C GLU A 21 -19.75 -0.34 -2.86
N MET A 22 -18.51 0.07 -3.19
CA MET A 22 -18.15 0.40 -4.56
C MET A 22 -17.45 -0.80 -5.21
N ILE A 23 -18.15 -1.48 -6.10
CA ILE A 23 -17.58 -2.51 -6.96
C ILE A 23 -17.08 -1.84 -8.24
N TYR A 24 -15.78 -1.84 -8.48
CA TYR A 24 -15.22 -1.39 -9.75
C TYR A 24 -14.94 -2.58 -10.67
N SER A 25 -15.64 -2.65 -11.80
CA SER A 25 -15.28 -3.52 -12.91
C SER A 25 -14.53 -2.71 -13.96
N PHE A 26 -13.30 -3.10 -14.30
CA PHE A 26 -12.58 -2.51 -15.43
C PHE A 26 -12.92 -3.28 -16.70
N ASN A 27 -13.71 -2.65 -17.59
CA ASN A 27 -13.82 -3.08 -18.95
C ASN A 27 -12.70 -2.47 -19.79
N HIS A 28 -12.14 -3.25 -20.70
CA HIS A 28 -11.14 -2.82 -21.68
C HIS A 28 -11.58 -1.54 -22.39
N VAL A 29 -10.73 -0.50 -22.33
CA VAL A 29 -10.84 0.68 -23.18
C VAL A 29 -9.93 0.44 -24.38
N GLU A 30 -10.51 0.33 -25.58
CA GLU A 30 -9.80 0.43 -26.84
C GLU A 30 -9.39 1.90 -27.05
N GLU A 31 -8.16 2.11 -27.51
CA GLU A 31 -7.62 3.42 -27.84
C GLU A 31 -8.44 4.06 -28.96
N ALA A 32 -9.08 5.17 -28.67
CA ALA A 32 -9.66 6.07 -29.69
C ALA A 32 -8.75 7.30 -29.81
N SER A 33 -8.24 7.51 -31.03
CA SER A 33 -7.46 8.67 -31.43
C SER A 33 -8.27 9.97 -31.30
N VAL A 34 -7.67 10.97 -30.66
CA VAL A 34 -8.23 12.31 -30.54
C VAL A 34 -7.69 13.18 -31.66
N ASP A 35 -8.54 13.56 -32.60
CA ASP A 35 -8.30 14.70 -33.48
C ASP A 35 -8.94 15.95 -32.86
N ASN A 36 -8.11 16.98 -32.68
CA ASN A 36 -8.51 18.31 -32.23
C ASN A 36 -9.06 19.12 -33.42
N GLU A 37 -10.25 19.64 -33.30
CA GLU A 37 -10.62 20.92 -33.95
C GLU A 37 -11.42 21.81 -33.01
N VAL A 38 -10.94 23.03 -32.86
CA VAL A 38 -11.51 24.16 -32.12
C VAL A 38 -12.32 24.96 -33.10
N GLU A 39 -13.59 25.23 -32.83
CA GLU A 39 -14.21 26.49 -33.28
C GLU A 39 -15.36 26.95 -32.39
N ASN A 40 -15.48 28.21 -32.35
CA ASN A 40 -15.93 29.24 -31.45
C ASN A 40 -17.40 29.64 -31.60
N THR A 41 -17.97 30.14 -30.51
CA THR A 41 -18.99 31.20 -30.32
C THR A 41 -20.48 31.00 -30.71
N GLU A 42 -21.29 31.37 -29.77
CA GLU A 42 -22.43 32.28 -29.70
C GLU A 42 -23.78 31.71 -29.20
N SER A 43 -24.17 32.34 -28.17
CA SER A 43 -25.45 33.00 -27.76
C SER A 43 -26.60 32.19 -27.19
N VAL A 44 -27.00 32.73 -26.08
CA VAL A 44 -28.14 32.52 -25.18
C VAL A 44 -29.51 32.67 -25.89
N ASP A 45 -30.48 31.99 -25.37
CA ASP A 45 -31.93 32.14 -25.30
C ASP A 45 -32.76 31.05 -25.99
N ASN A 46 -33.34 30.16 -25.20
CA ASN A 46 -34.79 29.99 -25.08
C ASN A 46 -35.11 28.76 -24.17
N ILE A 47 -35.72 29.07 -23.04
CA ILE A 47 -36.34 28.09 -22.15
C ILE A 47 -37.77 27.84 -22.72
N GLN A 48 -38.02 26.63 -23.16
CA GLN A 48 -39.39 26.12 -23.25
C GLN A 48 -39.43 24.74 -22.56
N ALA A 49 -40.32 24.67 -21.58
CA ALA A 49 -40.66 23.49 -20.83
C ALA A 49 -41.24 22.40 -21.73
N GLU A 50 -40.59 21.26 -21.80
CA GLU A 50 -41.20 20.02 -22.27
C GLU A 50 -41.34 19.04 -21.13
N THR A 51 -42.54 18.51 -21.02
CA THR A 51 -43.08 17.57 -20.07
C THR A 51 -42.21 16.34 -19.89
N GLU A 52 -41.94 16.03 -18.61
CA GLU A 52 -41.36 14.75 -18.15
C GLU A 52 -42.22 13.56 -18.64
N GLN A 53 -41.70 12.82 -19.59
CA GLN A 53 -42.07 11.39 -19.74
C GLN A 53 -41.18 10.56 -18.85
N ALA A 54 -41.74 9.97 -17.83
CA ALA A 54 -41.08 8.96 -17.01
C ALA A 54 -40.64 7.80 -17.92
N VAL A 55 -39.34 7.69 -18.15
CA VAL A 55 -38.72 6.52 -18.74
C VAL A 55 -38.66 5.47 -17.65
N ASP A 56 -39.45 4.43 -17.79
CA ASP A 56 -39.39 3.22 -16.96
C ASP A 56 -38.04 2.55 -17.23
N ILE A 57 -37.02 2.86 -16.42
CA ILE A 57 -35.74 2.17 -16.44
C ILE A 57 -35.94 0.86 -15.68
N THR A 58 -36.41 -0.17 -16.38
CA THR A 58 -36.21 -1.53 -15.92
C THR A 58 -34.69 -1.78 -15.94
N THR A 59 -34.06 -1.64 -14.79
CA THR A 59 -32.71 -2.12 -14.55
C THR A 59 -32.78 -3.65 -14.60
N GLU A 60 -32.55 -4.24 -15.78
CA GLU A 60 -32.12 -5.62 -15.85
C GLU A 60 -30.74 -5.66 -15.15
N GLU A 61 -30.69 -6.22 -13.95
CA GLU A 61 -29.42 -6.60 -13.33
C GLU A 61 -28.71 -7.54 -14.33
N PRO A 62 -27.44 -7.27 -14.69
CA PRO A 62 -26.72 -8.20 -15.55
C PRO A 62 -26.71 -9.57 -14.88
N GLU A 63 -27.26 -10.56 -15.52
CA GLU A 63 -27.10 -11.96 -15.12
C GLU A 63 -25.59 -12.22 -15.10
N ILE A 64 -25.00 -12.37 -13.90
CA ILE A 64 -23.62 -12.83 -13.71
C ILE A 64 -23.62 -14.31 -14.06
N SER A 65 -23.49 -14.61 -15.37
CA SER A 65 -23.65 -15.97 -15.91
C SER A 65 -22.40 -16.84 -15.70
N ASP A 66 -21.27 -16.30 -15.25
CA ASP A 66 -20.06 -17.07 -14.98
C ASP A 66 -19.52 -16.76 -13.57
N VAL A 67 -20.03 -17.48 -12.58
CA VAL A 67 -19.38 -17.50 -11.25
C VAL A 67 -18.02 -18.16 -11.41
N TYR A 68 -16.96 -17.35 -11.29
CA TYR A 68 -15.59 -17.88 -11.28
C TYR A 68 -15.46 -18.91 -10.15
N SER A 69 -15.13 -20.16 -10.51
CA SER A 69 -15.02 -21.29 -9.58
C SER A 69 -13.56 -21.67 -9.26
N GLY A 70 -12.60 -20.86 -9.71
CA GLY A 70 -11.19 -21.07 -9.45
C GLY A 70 -10.73 -20.59 -8.06
N PRO A 71 -9.45 -20.78 -7.72
CA PRO A 71 -8.90 -20.28 -6.47
C PRO A 71 -8.92 -18.75 -6.43
N THR A 72 -9.21 -18.19 -5.26
CA THR A 72 -9.23 -16.76 -5.00
C THR A 72 -8.31 -16.41 -3.84
N VAL A 73 -7.77 -15.19 -3.82
CA VAL A 73 -7.03 -14.60 -2.71
C VAL A 73 -7.64 -13.23 -2.42
N THR A 74 -7.99 -13.01 -1.17
CA THR A 74 -8.45 -11.71 -0.67
C THR A 74 -7.26 -10.92 -0.14
N LEU A 75 -7.16 -9.63 -0.53
CA LEU A 75 -6.12 -8.71 -0.11
C LEU A 75 -6.72 -7.57 0.71
N ALA A 76 -6.19 -7.33 1.90
CA ALA A 76 -6.38 -6.08 2.62
C ALA A 76 -5.12 -5.22 2.47
N MET A 77 -5.28 -3.97 2.04
CA MET A 77 -4.16 -3.03 1.92
C MET A 77 -4.50 -1.75 2.67
N VAL A 78 -3.62 -1.35 3.57
CA VAL A 78 -3.75 -0.16 4.40
C VAL A 78 -2.63 0.82 4.04
N GLY A 79 -2.97 2.11 3.99
CA GLY A 79 -2.03 3.19 3.70
C GLY A 79 -1.07 3.49 4.85
N ASP A 80 -0.65 4.74 4.94
CA ASP A 80 0.47 5.15 5.76
C ASP A 80 0.19 5.10 7.26
N VAL A 81 1.02 4.35 8.00
CA VAL A 81 1.14 4.45 9.45
C VAL A 81 2.20 5.51 9.72
N LEU A 82 1.75 6.75 9.85
CA LEU A 82 2.60 7.93 10.08
C LEU A 82 2.42 8.43 11.52
N LEU A 83 3.36 8.07 12.37
CA LEU A 83 3.31 8.33 13.81
C LEU A 83 3.92 9.70 14.14
N HIS A 84 3.07 10.73 14.22
CA HIS A 84 3.48 12.01 14.78
C HIS A 84 3.53 11.95 16.31
N THR A 85 4.33 12.81 16.93
CA THR A 85 4.53 12.88 18.38
C THR A 85 3.25 12.79 19.22
N PRO A 86 2.11 13.46 18.87
CA PRO A 86 0.89 13.32 19.66
C PRO A 86 0.29 11.90 19.64
N VAL A 87 0.51 11.14 18.54
CA VAL A 87 0.06 9.74 18.45
C VAL A 87 0.95 8.86 19.32
N GLU A 88 2.27 9.05 19.28
CA GLU A 88 3.22 8.32 20.13
C GLU A 88 2.95 8.59 21.61
N GLU A 89 2.78 9.85 21.99
CA GLU A 89 2.43 10.26 23.37
C GLU A 89 1.10 9.63 23.84
N SER A 90 0.11 9.52 22.96
CA SER A 90 -1.19 8.92 23.31
C SER A 90 -1.11 7.40 23.57
N CYS A 91 -0.06 6.76 23.07
CA CYS A 91 0.22 5.33 23.24
C CYS A 91 1.26 5.04 24.31
N GLN A 92 1.79 6.07 24.97
CA GLN A 92 2.78 5.91 26.04
C GLN A 92 2.08 5.80 27.42
N ALA A 93 2.43 4.76 28.18
CA ALA A 93 1.97 4.56 29.54
C ALA A 93 2.75 5.43 30.55
N GLU A 94 2.26 5.55 31.79
CA GLU A 94 2.88 6.33 32.87
C GLU A 94 4.30 5.82 33.23
N ASP A 95 4.58 4.54 33.01
CA ASP A 95 5.90 3.92 33.26
C ASP A 95 6.88 4.11 32.09
N GLY A 96 6.44 4.78 31.03
CA GLY A 96 7.22 5.06 29.83
C GLY A 96 7.15 3.99 28.74
N SER A 97 6.52 2.86 28.99
CA SER A 97 6.29 1.83 27.95
C SER A 97 5.26 2.28 26.92
N TYR A 98 5.26 1.64 25.74
CA TYR A 98 4.33 1.94 24.66
C TYR A 98 3.37 0.79 24.39
N ASP A 99 2.12 1.11 24.05
CA ASP A 99 1.12 0.18 23.54
C ASP A 99 0.32 0.81 22.39
N PHE A 100 0.58 0.35 21.18
CA PHE A 100 -0.08 0.83 19.96
C PHE A 100 -1.27 -0.02 19.54
N SER A 101 -1.65 -1.04 20.29
CA SER A 101 -2.73 -1.98 19.92
C SER A 101 -4.07 -1.30 19.67
N SER A 102 -4.36 -0.22 20.43
CA SER A 102 -5.60 0.54 20.31
C SER A 102 -5.76 1.26 18.97
N LEU A 103 -4.67 1.60 18.28
CA LEU A 103 -4.71 2.28 16.98
C LEU A 103 -5.32 1.39 15.91
N PHE A 104 -5.14 0.08 16.02
CA PHE A 104 -5.57 -0.90 15.02
C PHE A 104 -6.80 -1.69 15.44
N ALA A 105 -7.31 -1.48 16.66
CA ALA A 105 -8.39 -2.28 17.23
C ALA A 105 -9.66 -2.33 16.38
N ASN A 106 -10.00 -1.23 15.70
CA ASN A 106 -11.22 -1.12 14.90
C ASN A 106 -11.11 -1.72 13.49
N VAL A 107 -9.89 -2.07 13.03
CA VAL A 107 -9.65 -2.67 11.70
C VAL A 107 -9.07 -4.07 11.78
N LYS A 108 -8.82 -4.56 12.98
CA LYS A 108 -8.17 -5.85 13.22
C LYS A 108 -8.94 -7.02 12.61
N ASP A 109 -10.25 -7.05 12.77
CA ASP A 109 -11.09 -8.14 12.26
C ASP A 109 -11.06 -8.18 10.72
N GLU A 110 -11.09 -7.03 10.05
CA GLU A 110 -11.01 -6.92 8.60
C GLU A 110 -9.61 -7.33 8.08
N VAL A 111 -8.55 -6.92 8.79
CA VAL A 111 -7.17 -7.31 8.44
C VAL A 111 -7.01 -8.82 8.56
N GLN A 112 -7.49 -9.42 9.66
CA GLN A 112 -7.39 -10.87 9.91
C GLN A 112 -8.31 -11.71 9.03
N ALA A 113 -9.35 -11.12 8.43
CA ALA A 113 -10.24 -11.81 7.50
C ALA A 113 -9.65 -11.93 6.09
N ALA A 114 -8.62 -11.15 5.75
CA ALA A 114 -7.93 -11.24 4.47
C ALA A 114 -6.97 -12.43 4.43
N ASP A 115 -6.77 -13.00 3.22
CA ASP A 115 -5.77 -14.03 2.99
C ASP A 115 -4.34 -13.46 3.04
N ILE A 116 -4.17 -12.19 2.64
CA ILE A 116 -2.91 -11.44 2.72
C ILE A 116 -3.24 -10.00 3.13
N ALA A 117 -2.61 -9.52 4.18
CA ALA A 117 -2.75 -8.14 4.66
C ALA A 117 -1.43 -7.36 4.52
N ILE A 118 -1.51 -6.19 3.90
CA ILE A 118 -0.36 -5.32 3.58
C ILE A 118 -0.58 -3.95 4.22
N VAL A 119 0.45 -3.40 4.86
CA VAL A 119 0.42 -2.04 5.42
C VAL A 119 1.69 -1.27 5.03
N ASN A 120 1.53 0.04 4.76
CA ASN A 120 2.67 0.92 4.63
C ASN A 120 3.03 1.51 6.00
N GLN A 121 4.17 1.08 6.56
CA GLN A 121 4.74 1.64 7.77
C GLN A 121 5.70 2.76 7.37
N GLU A 122 5.22 3.99 7.37
CA GLU A 122 5.97 5.13 6.84
C GLU A 122 7.16 5.50 7.71
N VAL A 123 6.95 5.54 9.03
CA VAL A 123 8.00 5.86 10.00
C VAL A 123 8.91 4.67 10.21
N ILE A 124 10.23 4.90 10.15
CA ILE A 124 11.20 3.84 10.46
C ILE A 124 11.09 3.39 11.92
N ILE A 125 11.05 2.09 12.17
CA ILE A 125 11.03 1.49 13.51
C ILE A 125 12.46 1.25 13.97
N GLY A 126 13.14 2.33 14.37
CA GLY A 126 14.56 2.29 14.75
C GLY A 126 14.82 1.94 16.22
N GLY A 127 13.75 1.92 17.03
CA GLY A 127 13.83 1.60 18.47
C GLY A 127 14.10 2.79 19.37
N GLU A 128 13.75 2.65 20.66
CA GLU A 128 13.88 3.70 21.67
C GLU A 128 15.31 4.16 21.90
N GLU A 129 16.31 3.31 21.65
CA GLU A 129 17.72 3.64 21.80
C GLU A 129 18.22 4.72 20.82
N LEU A 130 17.43 5.03 19.77
CA LEU A 130 17.67 6.16 18.86
C LEU A 130 16.88 7.41 19.24
N GLY A 131 16.02 7.31 20.27
CA GLY A 131 15.08 8.33 20.68
C GLY A 131 13.81 8.31 19.83
N VAL A 132 12.65 8.17 20.47
CA VAL A 132 11.33 8.26 19.79
C VAL A 132 11.11 9.71 19.36
N SER A 133 10.70 9.93 18.11
CA SER A 133 10.57 11.28 17.55
C SER A 133 9.61 11.34 16.36
N GLY A 134 8.84 12.45 16.30
CA GLY A 134 7.99 12.80 15.17
C GLY A 134 8.68 13.70 14.15
N TYR A 135 7.87 14.48 13.41
CA TYR A 135 8.36 15.40 12.37
C TYR A 135 9.46 16.35 12.89
N PRO A 136 10.51 16.66 12.12
CA PRO A 136 10.75 16.24 10.72
C PRO A 136 11.59 14.96 10.55
N SER A 137 12.12 14.39 11.60
CA SER A 137 12.97 13.19 11.56
C SER A 137 12.37 12.14 12.48
N PHE A 138 11.56 11.29 11.88
CA PHE A 138 10.77 10.29 12.59
C PHE A 138 11.59 9.11 13.10
N ASN A 139 11.19 8.56 14.24
CA ASN A 139 11.65 7.28 14.74
C ASN A 139 10.62 6.65 15.68
N ALA A 140 10.14 5.47 15.35
CA ALA A 140 9.19 4.73 16.16
C ALA A 140 9.87 3.70 17.08
N PRO A 141 9.27 3.40 18.25
CA PRO A 141 9.70 2.32 19.12
C PRO A 141 9.28 0.96 18.53
N TYR A 142 9.87 -0.14 19.06
CA TYR A 142 9.65 -1.49 18.53
C TYR A 142 8.23 -2.01 18.75
N GLU A 143 7.49 -1.48 19.71
CA GLU A 143 6.12 -1.84 20.03
C GLU A 143 5.15 -1.56 18.87
N VAL A 144 5.52 -0.66 17.94
CA VAL A 144 4.77 -0.48 16.69
C VAL A 144 4.80 -1.77 15.87
N ALA A 145 5.96 -2.42 15.77
CA ALA A 145 6.08 -3.71 15.08
C ALA A 145 5.23 -4.79 15.77
N ASP A 146 5.20 -4.79 17.11
CA ASP A 146 4.38 -5.70 17.89
C ASP A 146 2.89 -5.51 17.56
N ALA A 147 2.41 -4.26 17.55
CA ALA A 147 1.02 -3.95 17.23
C ALA A 147 0.62 -4.32 15.80
N LEU A 148 1.50 -4.08 14.81
CA LEU A 148 1.26 -4.46 13.42
C LEU A 148 1.18 -5.98 13.26
N ALA A 149 2.11 -6.72 13.88
CA ALA A 149 2.12 -8.18 13.87
C ALA A 149 0.87 -8.78 14.54
N GLU A 150 0.48 -8.25 15.70
CA GLU A 150 -0.70 -8.68 16.43
C GLU A 150 -2.01 -8.33 15.72
N THR A 151 -2.02 -7.28 14.91
CA THR A 151 -3.16 -6.91 14.07
C THR A 151 -3.36 -7.93 12.96
N GLY A 152 -2.29 -8.59 12.49
CA GLY A 152 -2.34 -9.66 11.50
C GLY A 152 -1.81 -9.26 10.12
N PHE A 153 -0.97 -8.23 10.02
CA PHE A 153 -0.33 -7.87 8.75
C PHE A 153 0.78 -8.86 8.38
N ASP A 154 0.75 -9.33 7.13
CA ASP A 154 1.72 -10.28 6.57
C ASP A 154 2.89 -9.58 5.88
N VAL A 155 2.64 -8.38 5.36
CA VAL A 155 3.61 -7.60 4.58
C VAL A 155 3.66 -6.17 5.10
N ILE A 156 4.86 -5.73 5.47
CA ILE A 156 5.13 -4.37 5.92
C ILE A 156 5.99 -3.67 4.86
N LEU A 157 5.48 -2.57 4.34
CA LEU A 157 6.18 -1.73 3.37
C LEU A 157 6.91 -0.62 4.12
N HIS A 158 8.22 -0.53 3.92
CA HIS A 158 9.09 0.50 4.49
C HIS A 158 9.83 1.32 3.43
N GLY A 159 9.51 1.13 2.14
CA GLY A 159 10.04 1.97 1.06
C GLY A 159 9.32 3.30 1.02
N THR A 160 9.67 4.20 1.95
CA THR A 160 9.05 5.51 2.16
C THR A 160 10.09 6.62 2.18
N ASN A 161 9.67 7.88 2.08
CA ASN A 161 10.56 9.04 2.19
C ASN A 161 11.17 9.19 3.59
N HIS A 162 10.59 8.57 4.62
CA HIS A 162 11.07 8.54 6.01
C HIS A 162 11.90 7.30 6.38
N ALA A 163 12.15 6.40 5.43
CA ALA A 163 12.94 5.19 5.67
C ALA A 163 14.36 5.47 6.21
N MET A 164 14.97 6.61 5.83
CA MET A 164 16.34 6.98 6.21
C MET A 164 16.45 8.01 7.32
N ASP A 165 15.39 8.40 7.98
CA ASP A 165 15.39 9.44 9.02
C ASP A 165 16.36 9.14 10.17
N GLN A 166 16.58 7.87 10.48
CA GLN A 166 17.55 7.40 11.47
C GLN A 166 18.80 6.79 10.83
N GLY A 167 19.01 7.08 9.55
CA GLY A 167 20.18 6.63 8.79
C GLY A 167 20.33 5.12 8.78
N LYS A 168 21.55 4.67 8.53
CA LYS A 168 21.91 3.25 8.47
C LYS A 168 21.53 2.47 9.75
N LYS A 169 21.63 3.13 10.91
CA LYS A 169 21.34 2.47 12.18
C LYS A 169 19.84 2.19 12.33
N GLY A 170 18.97 3.11 11.89
CA GLY A 170 17.53 2.90 11.86
C GLY A 170 17.15 1.71 11.00
N ILE A 171 17.64 1.65 9.75
CA ILE A 171 17.43 0.49 8.86
C ILE A 171 17.88 -0.82 9.50
N THR A 172 19.11 -0.84 10.08
CA THR A 172 19.66 -2.07 10.67
C THR A 172 18.84 -2.53 11.87
N ASN A 173 18.46 -1.61 12.75
CA ASN A 173 17.65 -1.91 13.92
C ASN A 173 16.26 -2.43 13.52
N CYS A 174 15.59 -1.73 12.59
CA CYS A 174 14.28 -2.11 12.07
C CYS A 174 14.29 -3.55 11.53
N LEU A 175 15.19 -3.84 10.58
CA LEU A 175 15.31 -5.18 9.99
C LEU A 175 15.65 -6.25 11.04
N SER A 176 16.56 -5.95 11.97
CA SER A 176 16.94 -6.88 13.03
C SER A 176 15.80 -7.18 13.99
N ASN A 177 14.96 -6.19 14.32
CA ASN A 177 13.78 -6.40 15.15
C ASN A 177 12.78 -7.33 14.47
N TRP A 178 12.45 -7.06 13.20
CA TRP A 178 11.54 -7.88 12.41
C TRP A 178 12.05 -9.31 12.26
N GLU A 179 13.30 -9.49 11.83
CA GLU A 179 13.89 -10.83 11.64
C GLU A 179 13.91 -11.66 12.94
N LYS A 180 14.11 -11.00 14.08
CA LYS A 180 14.21 -11.68 15.39
C LYS A 180 12.85 -12.05 15.97
N LYS A 181 11.86 -11.14 15.90
CA LYS A 181 10.56 -11.32 16.56
C LYS A 181 9.51 -11.95 15.64
N TYR A 182 9.53 -11.58 14.35
CA TYR A 182 8.46 -11.89 13.38
C TYR A 182 9.04 -12.35 12.04
N PRO A 183 9.80 -13.46 11.98
CA PRO A 183 10.53 -13.88 10.78
C PRO A 183 9.63 -14.26 9.60
N ASP A 184 8.36 -14.54 9.85
CA ASP A 184 7.38 -14.89 8.82
C ASP A 184 6.81 -13.66 8.09
N ILE A 185 6.79 -12.49 8.74
CA ILE A 185 6.33 -11.23 8.15
C ILE A 185 7.34 -10.75 7.11
N LYS A 186 6.84 -10.32 5.96
CA LYS A 186 7.67 -9.85 4.84
C LYS A 186 7.90 -8.35 4.94
N ILE A 187 9.15 -7.95 5.01
CA ILE A 187 9.56 -6.54 5.06
C ILE A 187 10.09 -6.15 3.69
N LEU A 188 9.48 -5.13 3.08
CA LEU A 188 9.82 -4.66 1.75
C LEU A 188 10.23 -3.18 1.77
N GLY A 189 10.98 -2.79 0.73
CA GLY A 189 11.38 -1.40 0.52
C GLY A 189 12.67 -1.00 1.20
N ILE A 190 13.08 -1.71 2.28
CA ILE A 190 14.38 -1.55 2.95
C ILE A 190 15.16 -2.86 2.93
N ASN A 191 16.49 -2.80 2.86
CA ASN A 191 17.31 -3.97 2.60
C ASN A 191 18.59 -4.03 3.44
N LYS A 192 19.00 -5.25 3.80
CA LYS A 192 20.26 -5.51 4.52
C LYS A 192 21.46 -5.77 3.61
N SER A 193 21.23 -6.09 2.33
CA SER A 193 22.26 -6.40 1.33
C SER A 193 21.74 -6.13 -0.07
N GLN A 194 22.67 -6.09 -1.05
CA GLN A 194 22.33 -6.01 -2.46
C GLN A 194 21.48 -7.20 -2.91
N ASP A 195 21.87 -8.42 -2.50
CA ASP A 195 21.09 -9.63 -2.82
C ASP A 195 19.65 -9.56 -2.30
N ALA A 196 19.43 -8.93 -1.13
CA ALA A 196 18.11 -8.70 -0.59
C ALA A 196 17.30 -7.70 -1.42
N GLN A 197 17.96 -6.62 -1.89
CA GLN A 197 17.34 -5.63 -2.78
C GLN A 197 16.96 -6.22 -4.14
N ASP A 198 17.75 -7.15 -4.67
CA ASP A 198 17.55 -7.73 -5.99
C ASP A 198 16.59 -8.95 -5.95
N SER A 199 16.22 -9.42 -4.76
CA SER A 199 15.30 -10.53 -4.61
C SER A 199 13.84 -10.08 -4.73
N ILE A 200 13.02 -10.91 -5.41
CA ILE A 200 11.57 -10.67 -5.51
C ILE A 200 10.86 -11.42 -4.38
N THR A 201 10.08 -10.69 -3.58
CA THR A 201 9.22 -11.30 -2.55
C THR A 201 7.95 -11.85 -3.20
N VAL A 202 7.75 -13.17 -3.09
CA VAL A 202 6.57 -13.87 -3.59
C VAL A 202 5.87 -14.54 -2.41
N LEU A 203 4.57 -14.26 -2.27
CA LEU A 203 3.68 -14.97 -1.36
C LEU A 203 2.87 -15.97 -2.16
N GLU A 204 2.62 -17.14 -1.57
CA GLU A 204 1.75 -18.15 -2.17
C GLU A 204 0.57 -18.43 -1.24
N GLN A 205 -0.64 -18.15 -1.73
CA GLN A 205 -1.87 -18.34 -0.98
C GLN A 205 -2.93 -18.96 -1.90
N ASN A 206 -3.58 -20.01 -1.42
CA ASN A 206 -4.61 -20.76 -2.18
C ASN A 206 -4.11 -21.24 -3.57
N GLY A 207 -2.80 -21.49 -3.73
CA GLY A 207 -2.18 -21.89 -4.98
C GLY A 207 -1.96 -20.76 -5.99
N ILE A 208 -2.13 -19.50 -5.57
CA ILE A 208 -1.85 -18.31 -6.36
C ILE A 208 -0.57 -17.67 -5.81
N LYS A 209 0.39 -17.38 -6.70
CA LYS A 209 1.65 -16.69 -6.37
C LYS A 209 1.53 -15.22 -6.66
N ILE A 210 1.77 -14.40 -5.64
CA ILE A 210 1.67 -12.94 -5.70
C ILE A 210 3.03 -12.35 -5.36
N ALA A 211 3.64 -11.64 -6.30
CA ALA A 211 4.83 -10.84 -6.05
C ALA A 211 4.43 -9.45 -5.56
N VAL A 212 5.13 -8.94 -4.55
CA VAL A 212 4.92 -7.57 -4.03
C VAL A 212 6.22 -6.79 -4.13
N LEU A 213 6.15 -5.61 -4.73
CA LEU A 213 7.27 -4.69 -4.94
C LEU A 213 6.96 -3.35 -4.26
N ASN A 214 7.93 -2.77 -3.55
CA ASN A 214 7.75 -1.49 -2.86
C ASN A 214 8.92 -0.54 -3.11
N TYR A 215 8.61 0.72 -3.43
CA TYR A 215 9.57 1.76 -3.78
C TYR A 215 9.13 3.10 -3.21
N THR A 216 10.10 4.02 -3.01
CA THR A 216 9.82 5.42 -2.66
C THR A 216 10.39 6.40 -3.69
N TYR A 217 9.70 7.52 -3.89
CA TYR A 217 10.13 8.60 -4.78
C TYR A 217 11.40 9.32 -4.33
N GLY A 218 11.75 9.23 -3.05
CA GLY A 218 12.88 9.92 -2.50
C GLY A 218 13.05 9.70 -0.99
N LEU A 219 14.01 10.41 -0.40
CA LEU A 219 14.41 10.28 1.01
C LEU A 219 14.54 11.66 1.69
N ASN A 220 13.66 12.61 1.35
CA ASN A 220 13.67 13.97 1.95
C ASN A 220 15.03 14.66 1.88
N GLY A 221 15.78 14.42 0.80
CA GLY A 221 17.13 14.98 0.62
C GLY A 221 18.26 14.24 1.34
N ILE A 222 17.96 13.14 2.05
CA ILE A 222 18.97 12.29 2.68
C ILE A 222 19.57 11.37 1.61
N ALA A 223 20.89 11.35 1.50
CA ALA A 223 21.57 10.45 0.57
C ALA A 223 21.72 9.04 1.17
N LEU A 224 21.61 8.03 0.31
CA LEU A 224 21.96 6.66 0.71
C LEU A 224 23.43 6.57 1.10
N PRO A 225 23.78 5.81 2.16
CA PRO A 225 25.17 5.62 2.57
C PRO A 225 25.97 4.93 1.45
N SER A 226 27.18 5.40 1.20
CA SER A 226 28.05 4.83 0.13
C SER A 226 28.40 3.36 0.35
N ASP A 227 28.39 2.91 1.61
CA ASP A 227 28.62 1.51 2.01
C ASP A 227 27.32 0.70 2.16
N MET A 228 26.14 1.33 1.88
CA MET A 228 24.83 0.69 1.92
C MET A 228 23.91 1.27 0.83
N PRO A 229 24.34 1.30 -0.45
CA PRO A 229 23.56 1.91 -1.55
C PRO A 229 22.24 1.19 -1.83
N TYR A 230 22.10 -0.02 -1.35
CA TYR A 230 20.91 -0.87 -1.44
C TYR A 230 19.89 -0.66 -0.31
N ALA A 231 20.18 0.23 0.65
CA ALA A 231 19.39 0.34 1.88
C ALA A 231 17.90 0.55 1.67
N VAL A 232 17.52 1.33 0.66
CA VAL A 232 16.12 1.63 0.34
C VAL A 232 15.89 1.50 -1.16
N ASN A 233 14.74 0.96 -1.53
CA ASN A 233 14.31 0.87 -2.93
C ASN A 233 13.80 2.23 -3.41
N LEU A 234 14.62 2.93 -4.19
CA LEU A 234 14.19 4.16 -4.85
C LEU A 234 13.40 3.86 -6.11
N LEU A 235 12.45 4.74 -6.45
CA LEU A 235 11.62 4.66 -7.64
C LEU A 235 12.45 5.06 -8.87
N ASP A 236 13.20 4.10 -9.38
CA ASP A 236 13.97 4.20 -10.63
C ASP A 236 13.23 3.43 -11.73
N GLU A 237 12.96 4.09 -12.85
CA GLU A 237 12.13 3.52 -13.92
C GLU A 237 12.70 2.22 -14.48
N GLU A 238 14.01 2.16 -14.72
CA GLU A 238 14.65 0.99 -15.32
C GLU A 238 14.70 -0.18 -14.32
N LYS A 239 14.99 0.10 -13.05
CA LYS A 239 14.94 -0.92 -12.00
C LYS A 239 13.52 -1.46 -11.81
N VAL A 240 12.52 -0.60 -11.72
CA VAL A 240 11.12 -1.02 -11.55
C VAL A 240 10.67 -1.91 -12.71
N LYS A 241 11.01 -1.54 -13.96
CA LYS A 241 10.71 -2.36 -15.15
C LYS A 241 11.38 -3.73 -15.08
N ALA A 242 12.66 -3.78 -14.68
CA ALA A 242 13.40 -5.03 -14.55
C ALA A 242 12.83 -5.92 -13.45
N ASP A 243 12.50 -5.34 -12.30
CA ASP A 243 11.91 -6.06 -11.17
C ASP A 243 10.51 -6.60 -11.51
N ILE A 244 9.67 -5.82 -12.21
CA ILE A 244 8.36 -6.29 -12.70
C ILE A 244 8.53 -7.45 -13.68
N ALA A 245 9.52 -7.38 -14.59
CA ALA A 245 9.79 -8.48 -15.53
C ALA A 245 10.18 -9.75 -14.78
N SER A 246 11.11 -9.64 -13.81
CA SER A 246 11.53 -10.75 -12.97
C SER A 246 10.40 -11.31 -12.09
N ALA A 247 9.56 -10.43 -11.52
CA ALA A 247 8.40 -10.82 -10.74
C ALA A 247 7.38 -11.64 -11.56
N LYS A 248 7.12 -11.24 -12.80
CA LYS A 248 6.20 -11.94 -13.71
C LYS A 248 6.68 -13.35 -14.10
N GLU A 249 7.97 -13.61 -14.03
CA GLU A 249 8.52 -14.96 -14.27
C GLU A 249 8.32 -15.89 -13.06
N GLN A 250 8.10 -15.32 -11.85
CA GLN A 250 8.05 -16.04 -10.59
C GLN A 250 6.64 -16.11 -9.97
N SER A 251 5.70 -15.30 -10.48
CA SER A 251 4.37 -15.15 -9.88
C SER A 251 3.26 -15.11 -10.92
N ASP A 252 2.03 -15.39 -10.45
CA ASP A 252 0.81 -15.28 -11.25
C ASP A 252 0.32 -13.83 -11.30
N PHE A 253 0.64 -13.05 -10.26
CA PHE A 253 0.22 -11.67 -10.11
C PHE A 253 1.33 -10.81 -9.48
N VAL A 254 1.45 -9.54 -9.93
CA VAL A 254 2.44 -8.59 -9.41
C VAL A 254 1.72 -7.35 -8.86
N ILE A 255 2.00 -7.02 -7.61
CA ILE A 255 1.55 -5.79 -6.95
C ILE A 255 2.76 -4.85 -6.85
N VAL A 256 2.61 -3.63 -7.33
CA VAL A 256 3.62 -2.57 -7.18
C VAL A 256 3.07 -1.49 -6.27
N CYS A 257 3.77 -1.23 -5.18
CA CYS A 257 3.40 -0.27 -4.14
C CYS A 257 4.39 0.90 -4.16
N PRO A 258 4.17 1.93 -4.97
CA PRO A 258 5.00 3.13 -4.94
C PRO A 258 4.53 4.07 -3.82
N HIS A 259 5.47 4.49 -2.99
CA HIS A 259 5.28 5.60 -2.07
C HIS A 259 5.71 6.89 -2.78
N TRP A 260 4.74 7.68 -3.22
CA TRP A 260 4.96 8.87 -4.04
C TRP A 260 3.85 9.91 -3.89
N GLY A 261 4.11 11.11 -4.36
CA GLY A 261 3.12 12.18 -4.38
C GLY A 261 3.78 13.55 -4.24
N THR A 262 2.96 14.58 -4.37
CA THR A 262 3.34 15.95 -4.04
C THR A 262 2.65 16.29 -2.74
N GLU A 263 3.43 16.62 -1.72
CA GLU A 263 2.91 17.10 -0.45
C GLU A 263 2.60 18.59 -0.57
N TYR A 264 1.38 19.00 -0.12
CA TYR A 264 0.84 20.38 -0.06
C TYR A 264 0.56 21.06 -1.41
#